data_e0b33fc3f88f7eaa0a55660f8c65aa56
#
_entry.id   e0b33fc3f88f7eaa0a55660f8c65aa56
#
_cell.length_a   1.000
_cell.length_b   1.000
_cell.length_c   1.000
_cell.angle_alpha   90.00
_cell.angle_beta   90.00
_cell.angle_gamma   90.00
#
_symmetry.space_group_name_H-M   'P 1'
#
loop_
_entity.id
_entity.type
_entity.pdbx_description
1 polymer ?
#
loop_
_entity_poly.entity_id
_entity_poly.type
_entity_poly.pdbx_seq_one_letter_code
_entity_poly.pdbx_strand_id
1 'polypeptide(L)'
;TVDSFVIERWIRDRDVFVATARDLGAEVNVQDAGADAQEQISQIDYFIKKHMDVIVIIARDCGALSEAVERAHSAGIRVISYDRMVNDANTDMYISFDNRMVGEIMAQSMEEAIPDGGKIFMIQGSATDNNVAMVKEGFEDTLQGSNLQVVYEANCEGWTAELAVDYVEEALEEYPDVKGIMCGNDDIASQVIQVLAENQLAGQVIVVGQDGDLAACQRIVEGTQYMTAFKSIEDLARQAARYAVKMAEEGKVSSDVTDTVNDGSYD
;
A
#
# COMPACT_ATOMS: atom_id res chain seq x y z
N THR A 1 -4.60 -7.15 13.46
CA THR A 1 -4.34 -8.24 12.50
C THR A 1 -3.66 -7.69 11.26
N VAL A 2 -2.72 -8.43 10.72
CA VAL A 2 -1.90 -8.06 9.57
C VAL A 2 -2.24 -9.00 8.41
N ASP A 3 -2.31 -8.47 7.19
CA ASP A 3 -2.52 -9.24 5.96
C ASP A 3 -1.56 -10.44 5.87
N SER A 4 -0.27 -10.14 5.79
CA SER A 4 0.81 -11.15 5.84
C SER A 4 2.15 -10.45 6.12
N PHE A 5 3.18 -11.24 6.47
CA PHE A 5 4.55 -10.74 6.58
C PHE A 5 5.41 -11.07 5.34
N VAL A 6 4.77 -11.36 4.20
CA VAL A 6 5.47 -11.55 2.92
C VAL A 6 6.05 -10.23 2.42
N ILE A 7 5.30 -9.13 2.56
CA ILE A 7 5.81 -7.78 2.27
C ILE A 7 6.66 -7.33 3.46
N GLU A 8 7.94 -7.08 3.23
CA GLU A 8 8.96 -6.82 4.28
C GLU A 8 8.58 -5.63 5.18
N ARG A 9 7.98 -4.56 4.63
CA ARG A 9 7.59 -3.38 5.40
C ARG A 9 6.67 -3.71 6.57
N TRP A 10 5.75 -4.68 6.46
CA TRP A 10 4.81 -5.01 7.54
C TRP A 10 5.47 -5.52 8.81
N ILE A 11 6.66 -6.12 8.68
CA ILE A 11 7.47 -6.51 9.84
C ILE A 11 7.94 -5.26 10.60
N ARG A 12 8.39 -4.24 9.88
CA ARG A 12 8.84 -2.97 10.45
C ARG A 12 7.69 -2.16 11.03
N ASP A 13 6.56 -2.05 10.32
CA ASP A 13 5.34 -1.43 10.81
C ASP A 13 4.91 -2.05 12.15
N ARG A 14 4.83 -3.40 12.20
CA ARG A 14 4.51 -4.15 13.42
C ARG A 14 5.47 -3.83 14.57
N ASP A 15 6.76 -3.87 14.32
CA ASP A 15 7.77 -3.72 15.39
C ASP A 15 7.71 -2.32 15.99
N VAL A 16 7.59 -1.29 15.17
CA VAL A 16 7.45 0.10 15.61
C VAL A 16 6.12 0.33 16.33
N PHE A 17 5.03 -0.19 15.80
CA PHE A 17 3.71 -0.11 16.43
C PHE A 17 3.71 -0.76 17.81
N VAL A 18 4.18 -2.01 17.90
CA VAL A 18 4.21 -2.78 19.16
C VAL A 18 5.12 -2.12 20.19
N ALA A 19 6.30 -1.67 19.80
CA ALA A 19 7.20 -0.95 20.71
C ALA A 19 6.54 0.32 21.23
N THR A 20 5.98 1.15 20.37
CA THR A 20 5.33 2.42 20.76
C THR A 20 4.13 2.17 21.69
N ALA A 21 3.25 1.22 21.36
CA ALA A 21 2.08 0.92 22.17
C ALA A 21 2.48 0.40 23.57
N ARG A 22 3.51 -0.46 23.66
CA ARG A 22 4.04 -0.95 24.94
C ARG A 22 4.68 0.14 25.79
N ASP A 23 5.41 1.06 25.17
CA ASP A 23 5.99 2.22 25.87
C ASP A 23 4.90 3.14 26.46
N LEU A 24 3.71 3.13 25.87
CA LEU A 24 2.51 3.81 26.37
C LEU A 24 1.69 2.97 27.36
N GLY A 25 2.15 1.76 27.72
CA GLY A 25 1.52 0.90 28.74
C GLY A 25 0.46 -0.06 28.20
N ALA A 26 0.27 -0.17 26.87
CA ALA A 26 -0.69 -1.09 26.29
C ALA A 26 -0.13 -2.51 26.10
N GLU A 27 -0.99 -3.51 26.19
CA GLU A 27 -0.70 -4.88 25.75
C GLU A 27 -1.09 -5.05 24.28
N VAL A 28 -0.22 -5.66 23.48
CA VAL A 28 -0.46 -5.85 22.05
C VAL A 28 -0.42 -7.33 21.70
N ASN A 29 -1.49 -7.80 21.03
CA ASN A 29 -1.56 -9.12 20.42
C ASN A 29 -1.54 -8.95 18.90
N VAL A 30 -0.53 -9.50 18.23
CA VAL A 30 -0.37 -9.43 16.78
C VAL A 30 -0.66 -10.80 16.18
N GLN A 31 -1.47 -10.84 15.13
CA GLN A 31 -1.75 -12.04 14.35
C GLN A 31 -1.55 -11.76 12.86
N ASP A 32 -0.96 -12.75 12.19
CA ASP A 32 -0.71 -12.79 10.75
C ASP A 32 -1.81 -13.62 10.09
N ALA A 33 -2.51 -13.04 9.12
CA ALA A 33 -3.57 -13.73 8.39
C ALA A 33 -3.04 -14.65 7.26
N GLY A 34 -1.73 -14.65 7.02
CA GLY A 34 -1.11 -15.51 6.01
C GLY A 34 -1.66 -15.29 4.61
N ALA A 35 -2.04 -14.04 4.29
CA ALA A 35 -2.68 -13.66 3.03
C ALA A 35 -4.07 -14.31 2.80
N ASP A 36 -4.78 -14.68 3.86
CA ASP A 36 -6.13 -15.26 3.80
C ASP A 36 -7.15 -14.35 4.50
N ALA A 37 -8.11 -13.81 3.73
CA ALA A 37 -9.15 -12.93 4.25
C ALA A 37 -10.08 -13.64 5.24
N GLN A 38 -10.33 -14.94 5.07
CA GLN A 38 -11.17 -15.72 5.99
C GLN A 38 -10.45 -15.95 7.33
N GLU A 39 -9.14 -16.18 7.30
CA GLU A 39 -8.32 -16.24 8.51
C GLU A 39 -8.34 -14.87 9.21
N GLN A 40 -8.24 -13.75 8.46
CA GLN A 40 -8.32 -12.41 9.03
C GLN A 40 -9.66 -12.15 9.74
N ILE A 41 -10.78 -12.58 9.16
CA ILE A 41 -12.10 -12.55 9.81
C ILE A 41 -12.10 -13.35 11.11
N SER A 42 -11.52 -14.55 11.08
CA SER A 42 -11.43 -15.43 12.28
C SER A 42 -10.59 -14.79 13.39
N GLN A 43 -9.54 -14.06 13.04
CA GLN A 43 -8.70 -13.31 13.99
C GLN A 43 -9.44 -12.11 14.60
N ILE A 44 -10.26 -11.40 13.83
CA ILE A 44 -11.13 -10.33 14.35
C ILE A 44 -12.11 -10.93 15.37
N ASP A 45 -12.76 -12.04 15.04
CA ASP A 45 -13.67 -12.73 15.95
C ASP A 45 -12.96 -13.26 17.22
N TYR A 46 -11.69 -13.67 17.09
CA TYR A 46 -10.86 -14.00 18.24
C TYR A 46 -10.60 -12.79 19.14
N PHE A 47 -10.26 -11.63 18.57
CA PHE A 47 -10.05 -10.40 19.33
C PHE A 47 -11.32 -9.92 20.04
N ILE A 48 -12.48 -10.08 19.40
CA ILE A 48 -13.79 -9.82 20.04
C ILE A 48 -13.98 -10.72 21.27
N LYS A 49 -13.71 -12.01 21.14
CA LYS A 49 -13.80 -12.96 22.27
C LYS A 49 -12.80 -12.66 23.38
N LYS A 50 -11.69 -12.02 23.08
CA LYS A 50 -10.67 -11.60 24.04
C LYS A 50 -10.96 -10.24 24.67
N HIS A 51 -12.05 -9.58 24.28
CA HIS A 51 -12.44 -8.26 24.77
C HIS A 51 -11.32 -7.23 24.62
N MET A 52 -10.70 -7.18 23.42
CA MET A 52 -9.74 -6.14 23.12
C MET A 52 -10.44 -4.78 23.09
N ASP A 53 -9.75 -3.73 23.51
CA ASP A 53 -10.30 -2.36 23.50
C ASP A 53 -10.32 -1.78 22.10
N VAL A 54 -9.27 -2.05 21.30
CA VAL A 54 -9.11 -1.56 19.91
C VAL A 54 -8.56 -2.68 19.04
N ILE A 55 -9.09 -2.80 17.82
CA ILE A 55 -8.56 -3.68 16.78
C ILE A 55 -7.96 -2.81 15.66
N VAL A 56 -6.68 -3.04 15.32
CA VAL A 56 -6.02 -2.40 14.18
C VAL A 56 -5.89 -3.42 13.06
N ILE A 57 -6.34 -3.05 11.86
CA ILE A 57 -6.46 -3.95 10.70
C ILE A 57 -5.60 -3.41 9.56
N ILE A 58 -4.67 -4.23 9.07
CA ILE A 58 -4.08 -4.10 7.73
C ILE A 58 -4.84 -5.08 6.86
N ALA A 59 -5.79 -4.58 6.07
CA ALA A 59 -6.70 -5.43 5.33
C ALA A 59 -6.00 -6.24 4.23
N ARG A 60 -6.30 -7.56 4.15
CA ARG A 60 -5.91 -8.41 3.03
C ARG A 60 -6.73 -8.09 1.78
N ASP A 61 -8.02 -7.94 1.98
CA ASP A 61 -9.01 -7.56 0.99
C ASP A 61 -9.91 -6.49 1.60
N CYS A 62 -9.87 -5.31 1.02
CA CYS A 62 -10.59 -4.14 1.54
C CYS A 62 -12.12 -4.32 1.55
N GLY A 63 -12.67 -5.16 0.67
CA GLY A 63 -14.10 -5.43 0.57
C GLY A 63 -14.62 -6.59 1.42
N ALA A 64 -13.73 -7.38 2.04
CA ALA A 64 -14.13 -8.65 2.66
C ALA A 64 -14.43 -8.58 4.17
N LEU A 65 -14.11 -7.46 4.83
CA LEU A 65 -14.03 -7.40 6.31
C LEU A 65 -15.18 -6.62 6.98
N SER A 66 -16.07 -6.00 6.22
CA SER A 66 -17.12 -5.10 6.74
C SER A 66 -18.00 -5.75 7.82
N GLU A 67 -18.48 -6.97 7.58
CA GLU A 67 -19.29 -7.70 8.57
C GLU A 67 -18.50 -8.03 9.86
N ALA A 68 -17.21 -8.32 9.76
CA ALA A 68 -16.37 -8.59 10.92
C ALA A 68 -16.15 -7.30 11.76
N VAL A 69 -15.98 -6.17 11.10
CA VAL A 69 -15.91 -4.84 11.74
C VAL A 69 -17.23 -4.50 12.43
N GLU A 70 -18.38 -4.75 11.79
CA GLU A 70 -19.69 -4.55 12.40
C GLU A 70 -19.86 -5.37 13.67
N ARG A 71 -19.38 -6.64 13.68
CA ARG A 71 -19.39 -7.46 14.90
C ARG A 71 -18.49 -6.90 16.01
N ALA A 72 -17.32 -6.34 15.65
CA ALA A 72 -16.44 -5.67 16.60
C ALA A 72 -17.12 -4.44 17.23
N HIS A 73 -17.74 -3.57 16.41
CA HIS A 73 -18.51 -2.42 16.88
C HIS A 73 -19.69 -2.85 17.78
N SER A 74 -20.42 -3.90 17.40
CA SER A 74 -21.53 -4.45 18.23
C SER A 74 -21.05 -4.96 19.58
N ALA A 75 -19.78 -5.36 19.70
CA ALA A 75 -19.13 -5.73 20.94
C ALA A 75 -18.54 -4.54 21.73
N GLY A 76 -18.66 -3.32 21.19
CA GLY A 76 -18.14 -2.10 21.79
C GLY A 76 -16.66 -1.85 21.55
N ILE A 77 -16.05 -2.58 20.61
CA ILE A 77 -14.63 -2.49 20.28
C ILE A 77 -14.44 -1.47 19.16
N ARG A 78 -13.43 -0.61 19.30
CA ARG A 78 -13.05 0.35 18.28
C ARG A 78 -12.16 -0.28 17.21
N VAL A 79 -12.28 0.18 15.96
CA VAL A 79 -11.54 -0.37 14.83
C VAL A 79 -10.79 0.72 14.09
N ILE A 80 -9.51 0.48 13.84
CA ILE A 80 -8.64 1.33 13.02
C ILE A 80 -8.27 0.56 11.75
N SER A 81 -8.58 1.13 10.58
CA SER A 81 -7.99 0.73 9.31
C SER A 81 -6.60 1.35 9.20
N TYR A 82 -5.57 0.53 9.12
CA TYR A 82 -4.18 0.95 9.03
C TYR A 82 -3.64 0.70 7.62
N ASP A 83 -3.12 1.74 6.99
CA ASP A 83 -2.59 1.80 5.62
C ASP A 83 -3.66 1.47 4.54
N ARG A 84 -4.30 0.32 4.62
CA ARG A 84 -5.38 -0.11 3.73
C ARG A 84 -6.73 0.09 4.38
N MET A 85 -7.63 0.75 3.67
CA MET A 85 -8.99 1.00 4.15
C MET A 85 -9.82 -0.28 4.10
N VAL A 86 -10.65 -0.52 5.12
CA VAL A 86 -11.72 -1.51 5.02
C VAL A 86 -12.95 -0.81 4.47
N ASN A 87 -13.40 -1.22 3.29
CA ASN A 87 -14.54 -0.61 2.62
C ASN A 87 -15.87 -1.03 3.28
N ASP A 88 -16.88 -0.17 3.17
CA ASP A 88 -18.25 -0.40 3.67
C ASP A 88 -18.31 -0.82 5.15
N ALA A 89 -17.37 -0.37 5.96
CA ALA A 89 -17.18 -0.85 7.33
C ALA A 89 -17.36 0.24 8.39
N ASN A 90 -17.34 1.53 8.00
CA ASN A 90 -17.41 2.65 8.94
C ASN A 90 -16.43 2.49 10.12
N THR A 91 -15.18 2.15 9.83
CA THR A 91 -14.16 2.05 10.88
C THR A 91 -14.01 3.38 11.62
N ASP A 92 -13.69 3.33 12.92
CA ASP A 92 -13.60 4.53 13.76
C ASP A 92 -12.49 5.49 13.30
N MET A 93 -11.46 4.95 12.65
CA MET A 93 -10.36 5.72 12.11
C MET A 93 -9.72 5.00 10.92
N TYR A 94 -9.33 5.76 9.91
CA TYR A 94 -8.40 5.35 8.86
C TYR A 94 -7.11 6.16 8.98
N ILE A 95 -5.97 5.51 8.92
CA ILE A 95 -4.66 6.14 8.92
C ILE A 95 -3.80 5.56 7.82
N SER A 96 -3.34 6.41 6.90
CA SER A 96 -2.57 6.02 5.72
C SER A 96 -1.70 7.17 5.23
N PHE A 97 -1.02 6.98 4.12
CA PHE A 97 -0.36 8.03 3.35
C PHE A 97 -1.34 8.69 2.39
N ASP A 98 -0.96 9.84 1.84
CA ASP A 98 -1.63 10.42 0.68
C ASP A 98 -1.23 9.64 -0.58
N ASN A 99 -1.97 8.56 -0.84
CA ASN A 99 -1.67 7.66 -1.95
C ASN A 99 -1.91 8.31 -3.33
N ARG A 100 -2.82 9.30 -3.41
CA ARG A 100 -3.01 10.07 -4.62
C ARG A 100 -1.77 10.91 -4.93
N MET A 101 -1.24 11.61 -3.93
CA MET A 101 0.02 12.36 -4.04
C MET A 101 1.21 11.45 -4.41
N VAL A 102 1.24 10.22 -3.92
CA VAL A 102 2.27 9.24 -4.34
C VAL A 102 2.23 9.04 -5.86
N GLY A 103 1.03 8.81 -6.43
CA GLY A 103 0.85 8.70 -7.87
C GLY A 103 1.28 9.96 -8.63
N GLU A 104 0.92 11.14 -8.12
CA GLU A 104 1.32 12.43 -8.70
C GLU A 104 2.85 12.58 -8.74
N ILE A 105 3.55 12.28 -7.65
CA ILE A 105 5.03 12.36 -7.59
C ILE A 105 5.69 11.37 -8.56
N MET A 106 5.15 10.16 -8.68
CA MET A 106 5.66 9.15 -9.61
C MET A 106 5.50 9.60 -11.06
N ALA A 107 4.34 10.17 -11.41
CA ALA A 107 4.06 10.69 -12.75
C ALA A 107 4.96 11.89 -13.10
N GLN A 108 5.07 12.88 -12.20
CA GLN A 108 5.96 14.03 -12.39
C GLN A 108 7.41 13.60 -12.61
N SER A 109 7.89 12.64 -11.81
CA SER A 109 9.25 12.11 -11.97
C SER A 109 9.45 11.41 -13.31
N MET A 110 8.42 10.71 -13.81
CA MET A 110 8.47 10.06 -15.12
C MET A 110 8.45 11.07 -16.27
N GLU A 111 7.64 12.13 -16.17
CA GLU A 111 7.64 13.23 -17.16
C GLU A 111 8.99 13.96 -17.22
N GLU A 112 9.59 14.23 -16.07
CA GLU A 112 10.93 14.82 -15.98
C GLU A 112 11.99 13.96 -16.65
N ALA A 113 11.91 12.63 -16.45
CA ALA A 113 12.86 11.68 -17.01
C ALA A 113 12.65 11.41 -18.51
N ILE A 114 11.43 11.60 -19.03
CA ILE A 114 11.04 11.31 -20.41
C ILE A 114 10.39 12.55 -21.05
N PRO A 115 11.12 13.65 -21.22
CA PRO A 115 10.53 14.93 -21.66
C PRO A 115 9.99 14.90 -23.08
N ASP A 116 10.47 14.01 -23.92
CA ASP A 116 9.98 13.83 -25.30
C ASP A 116 8.71 12.96 -25.36
N GLY A 117 8.27 12.41 -24.23
CA GLY A 117 7.14 11.49 -24.16
C GLY A 117 7.47 10.09 -24.70
N GLY A 118 6.45 9.25 -24.75
CA GLY A 118 6.57 7.87 -25.24
C GLY A 118 5.62 6.90 -24.56
N LYS A 119 5.79 5.63 -24.89
CA LYS A 119 4.98 4.55 -24.31
C LYS A 119 5.46 4.19 -22.92
N ILE A 120 4.54 3.96 -22.01
CA ILE A 120 4.82 3.50 -20.65
C ILE A 120 3.92 2.33 -20.26
N PHE A 121 4.38 1.53 -19.30
CA PHE A 121 3.59 0.49 -18.68
C PHE A 121 3.21 0.88 -17.25
N MET A 122 2.10 0.33 -16.76
CA MET A 122 1.69 0.39 -15.35
C MET A 122 1.58 -1.05 -14.81
N ILE A 123 2.54 -1.45 -13.98
CA ILE A 123 2.55 -2.75 -13.29
C ILE A 123 2.20 -2.48 -11.84
N GLN A 124 0.93 -2.63 -11.53
CA GLN A 124 0.32 -2.18 -10.29
C GLN A 124 0.29 -3.27 -9.21
N GLY A 125 -0.07 -2.90 -7.98
CA GLY A 125 -0.35 -3.82 -6.89
C GLY A 125 -1.69 -4.54 -7.05
N SER A 126 -2.18 -5.17 -5.96
CA SER A 126 -3.44 -5.91 -5.95
C SER A 126 -4.65 -5.01 -6.19
N ALA A 127 -5.54 -5.41 -7.09
CA ALA A 127 -6.77 -4.68 -7.38
C ALA A 127 -7.76 -4.65 -6.18
N THR A 128 -7.58 -5.53 -5.18
CA THR A 128 -8.38 -5.56 -3.95
C THR A 128 -7.90 -4.56 -2.88
N ASP A 129 -6.85 -3.81 -3.18
CA ASP A 129 -6.31 -2.76 -2.31
C ASP A 129 -6.70 -1.38 -2.86
N ASN A 130 -7.48 -0.61 -2.11
CA ASN A 130 -7.94 0.71 -2.51
C ASN A 130 -6.79 1.73 -2.74
N ASN A 131 -5.63 1.53 -2.11
CA ASN A 131 -4.47 2.38 -2.33
C ASN A 131 -4.00 2.34 -3.79
N VAL A 132 -4.13 1.16 -4.44
CA VAL A 132 -3.76 1.00 -5.86
C VAL A 132 -4.59 1.93 -6.75
N ALA A 133 -5.91 2.01 -6.49
CA ALA A 133 -6.79 2.90 -7.24
C ALA A 133 -6.43 4.39 -7.03
N MET A 134 -6.09 4.78 -5.79
CA MET A 134 -5.70 6.17 -5.47
C MET A 134 -4.37 6.55 -6.13
N VAL A 135 -3.37 5.66 -6.10
CA VAL A 135 -2.07 5.89 -6.76
C VAL A 135 -2.28 5.99 -8.26
N LYS A 136 -3.09 5.09 -8.85
CA LYS A 136 -3.43 5.14 -10.27
C LYS A 136 -4.09 6.45 -10.63
N GLU A 137 -5.11 6.89 -9.89
CA GLU A 137 -5.82 8.15 -10.13
C GLU A 137 -4.85 9.34 -10.13
N GLY A 138 -4.00 9.46 -9.11
CA GLY A 138 -3.01 10.54 -9.04
C GLY A 138 -2.01 10.51 -10.19
N PHE A 139 -1.58 9.32 -10.59
CA PHE A 139 -0.66 9.12 -11.70
C PHE A 139 -1.29 9.52 -13.05
N GLU A 140 -2.49 9.00 -13.35
CA GLU A 140 -3.19 9.27 -14.61
C GLU A 140 -3.64 10.74 -14.73
N ASP A 141 -4.14 11.33 -13.63
CA ASP A 141 -4.53 12.73 -13.61
C ASP A 141 -3.35 13.67 -13.91
N THR A 142 -2.18 13.36 -13.37
CA THR A 142 -0.95 14.13 -13.62
C THR A 142 -0.52 14.00 -15.07
N LEU A 143 -0.65 12.83 -15.68
CA LEU A 143 -0.31 12.61 -17.09
C LEU A 143 -1.30 13.23 -18.10
N GLN A 144 -2.42 13.80 -17.63
CA GLN A 144 -3.38 14.47 -18.55
C GLN A 144 -2.72 15.64 -19.29
N GLY A 145 -2.63 15.50 -20.62
CA GLY A 145 -1.99 16.48 -21.47
C GLY A 145 -0.49 16.29 -21.68
N SER A 146 0.10 15.28 -21.07
CA SER A 146 1.46 14.83 -21.30
C SER A 146 1.60 14.08 -22.64
N ASN A 147 2.84 13.91 -23.10
CA ASN A 147 3.17 13.09 -24.26
C ASN A 147 3.44 11.61 -23.90
N LEU A 148 3.27 11.22 -22.63
CA LEU A 148 3.37 9.84 -22.17
C LEU A 148 2.05 9.10 -22.42
N GLN A 149 2.13 7.86 -22.87
CA GLN A 149 0.97 7.03 -23.19
C GLN A 149 1.06 5.71 -22.45
N VAL A 150 0.11 5.44 -21.56
CA VAL A 150 -0.04 4.12 -20.97
C VAL A 150 -0.55 3.16 -22.04
N VAL A 151 0.26 2.18 -22.42
CA VAL A 151 -0.05 1.20 -23.48
C VAL A 151 -0.26 -0.22 -22.92
N TYR A 152 0.16 -0.47 -21.69
CA TYR A 152 -0.02 -1.75 -21.02
C TYR A 152 -0.27 -1.54 -19.52
N GLU A 153 -1.24 -2.27 -18.98
CA GLU A 153 -1.55 -2.27 -17.57
C GLU A 153 -1.76 -3.69 -17.06
N ALA A 154 -1.20 -3.99 -15.88
CA ALA A 154 -1.43 -5.23 -15.19
C ALA A 154 -1.41 -5.04 -13.68
N ASN A 155 -2.13 -5.93 -12.95
CA ASN A 155 -2.16 -5.96 -11.50
C ASN A 155 -1.47 -7.22 -10.97
N CYS A 156 -0.50 -7.04 -10.09
CA CYS A 156 0.11 -8.13 -9.34
C CYS A 156 -0.83 -8.54 -8.20
N GLU A 157 -1.64 -9.54 -8.48
CA GLU A 157 -2.67 -10.00 -7.56
C GLU A 157 -2.05 -10.40 -6.22
N GLY A 158 -2.69 -9.96 -5.13
CA GLY A 158 -2.19 -10.19 -3.78
C GLY A 158 -0.81 -9.58 -3.50
N TRP A 159 -0.37 -8.58 -4.30
CA TRP A 159 0.97 -7.99 -4.23
C TRP A 159 2.10 -8.99 -4.50
N THR A 160 1.81 -10.07 -5.24
CA THR A 160 2.80 -11.07 -5.64
C THR A 160 3.68 -10.50 -6.73
N ALA A 161 4.85 -10.00 -6.35
CA ALA A 161 5.76 -9.25 -7.23
C ALA A 161 6.26 -10.10 -8.43
N GLU A 162 6.39 -11.42 -8.25
CA GLU A 162 6.84 -12.37 -9.27
C GLU A 162 5.94 -12.38 -10.51
N LEU A 163 4.65 -12.02 -10.36
CA LEU A 163 3.74 -11.90 -11.50
C LEU A 163 4.16 -10.83 -12.50
N ALA A 164 4.92 -9.82 -12.05
CA ALA A 164 5.42 -8.76 -12.90
C ALA A 164 6.37 -9.29 -13.99
N VAL A 165 7.03 -10.42 -13.78
CA VAL A 165 7.94 -11.03 -14.76
C VAL A 165 7.18 -11.33 -16.04
N ASP A 166 6.13 -12.15 -15.95
CA ASP A 166 5.34 -12.58 -17.11
C ASP A 166 4.67 -11.37 -17.80
N TYR A 167 4.15 -10.41 -17.02
CA TYR A 167 3.50 -9.22 -17.56
C TYR A 167 4.46 -8.32 -18.34
N VAL A 168 5.67 -8.13 -17.83
CA VAL A 168 6.66 -7.27 -18.51
C VAL A 168 7.25 -7.97 -19.74
N GLU A 169 7.47 -9.29 -19.70
CA GLU A 169 7.89 -10.07 -20.86
C GLU A 169 6.87 -9.95 -22.00
N GLU A 170 5.56 -10.20 -21.70
CA GLU A 170 4.48 -10.05 -22.65
C GLU A 170 4.40 -8.62 -23.24
N ALA A 171 4.47 -7.61 -22.35
CA ALA A 171 4.40 -6.21 -22.79
C ALA A 171 5.59 -5.78 -23.66
N LEU A 172 6.79 -6.28 -23.39
CA LEU A 172 7.98 -5.99 -24.19
C LEU A 172 7.93 -6.62 -25.59
N GLU A 173 7.29 -7.79 -25.75
CA GLU A 173 7.06 -8.38 -27.07
C GLU A 173 6.18 -7.48 -27.96
N GLU A 174 5.16 -6.85 -27.37
CA GLU A 174 4.22 -5.99 -28.09
C GLU A 174 4.76 -4.54 -28.26
N TYR A 175 5.44 -4.03 -27.23
CA TYR A 175 5.92 -2.65 -27.16
C TYR A 175 7.42 -2.57 -26.83
N PRO A 176 8.32 -3.02 -27.75
CA PRO A 176 9.77 -3.04 -27.49
C PRO A 176 10.41 -1.63 -27.39
N ASP A 177 9.65 -0.59 -27.72
CA ASP A 177 10.07 0.82 -27.68
C ASP A 177 9.60 1.57 -26.42
N VAL A 178 9.17 0.83 -25.37
CA VAL A 178 8.75 1.39 -24.09
C VAL A 178 9.83 2.30 -23.49
N LYS A 179 9.40 3.40 -22.85
CA LYS A 179 10.29 4.39 -22.25
C LYS A 179 10.26 4.40 -20.74
N GLY A 180 9.15 3.99 -20.13
CA GLY A 180 9.02 3.97 -18.68
C GLY A 180 8.06 2.91 -18.17
N ILE A 181 8.26 2.50 -16.92
CA ILE A 181 7.38 1.56 -16.22
C ILE A 181 7.10 2.11 -14.82
N MET A 182 5.81 2.32 -14.53
CA MET A 182 5.31 2.59 -13.19
C MET A 182 5.09 1.26 -12.48
N CYS A 183 5.72 1.11 -11.33
CA CYS A 183 5.60 -0.09 -10.48
C CYS A 183 4.82 0.23 -9.21
N GLY A 184 3.87 -0.65 -8.87
CA GLY A 184 3.01 -0.48 -7.70
C GLY A 184 3.77 -0.37 -6.36
N ASN A 185 4.95 -0.98 -6.27
CA ASN A 185 5.90 -0.82 -5.15
C ASN A 185 7.32 -1.22 -5.58
N ASP A 186 8.27 -1.13 -4.64
CA ASP A 186 9.69 -1.44 -4.90
C ASP A 186 9.99 -2.93 -5.06
N ASP A 187 9.15 -3.82 -4.51
CA ASP A 187 9.26 -5.27 -4.76
C ASP A 187 8.91 -5.61 -6.21
N ILE A 188 7.81 -5.04 -6.72
CA ILE A 188 7.42 -5.14 -8.13
C ILE A 188 8.51 -4.53 -9.02
N ALA A 189 9.06 -3.36 -8.65
CA ALA A 189 10.15 -2.73 -9.37
C ALA A 189 11.40 -3.62 -9.44
N SER A 190 11.69 -4.42 -8.41
CA SER A 190 12.77 -5.40 -8.42
C SER A 190 12.61 -6.42 -9.55
N GLN A 191 11.42 -7.01 -9.70
CA GLN A 191 11.15 -8.01 -10.73
C GLN A 191 11.17 -7.38 -12.13
N VAL A 192 10.56 -6.20 -12.28
CA VAL A 192 10.59 -5.44 -13.53
C VAL A 192 12.03 -5.16 -13.98
N ILE A 193 12.88 -4.68 -13.06
CA ILE A 193 14.30 -4.36 -13.38
C ILE A 193 15.09 -5.62 -13.72
N GLN A 194 14.77 -6.77 -13.11
CA GLN A 194 15.39 -8.04 -13.50
C GLN A 194 15.07 -8.39 -14.95
N VAL A 195 13.78 -8.32 -15.36
CA VAL A 195 13.38 -8.57 -16.76
C VAL A 195 14.06 -7.58 -17.71
N LEU A 196 14.10 -6.30 -17.34
CA LEU A 196 14.78 -5.28 -18.13
C LEU A 196 16.29 -5.57 -18.27
N ALA A 197 16.95 -6.10 -17.23
CA ALA A 197 18.36 -6.46 -17.28
C ALA A 197 18.61 -7.64 -18.23
N GLU A 198 17.76 -8.66 -18.20
CA GLU A 198 17.82 -9.82 -19.11
C GLU A 198 17.66 -9.39 -20.58
N ASN A 199 16.86 -8.32 -20.83
CA ASN A 199 16.65 -7.74 -22.14
C ASN A 199 17.63 -6.59 -22.46
N GLN A 200 18.65 -6.32 -21.65
CA GLN A 200 19.62 -5.23 -21.80
C GLN A 200 18.99 -3.82 -21.81
N LEU A 201 17.86 -3.66 -21.12
CA LEU A 201 17.10 -2.40 -21.04
C LEU A 201 17.21 -1.72 -19.67
N ALA A 202 17.82 -2.38 -18.67
CA ALA A 202 18.02 -1.81 -17.33
C ALA A 202 18.82 -0.50 -17.41
N GLY A 203 18.31 0.57 -16.79
CA GLY A 203 18.85 1.92 -16.86
C GLY A 203 18.58 2.67 -18.18
N GLN A 204 17.93 2.03 -19.17
CA GLN A 204 17.46 2.68 -20.40
C GLN A 204 15.95 2.96 -20.35
N VAL A 205 15.19 2.07 -19.72
CA VAL A 205 13.77 2.26 -19.42
C VAL A 205 13.68 2.86 -18.02
N ILE A 206 12.93 3.94 -17.87
CA ILE A 206 12.73 4.65 -16.62
C ILE A 206 11.79 3.82 -15.73
N VAL A 207 12.24 3.47 -14.54
CA VAL A 207 11.41 2.73 -13.56
C VAL A 207 11.16 3.61 -12.35
N VAL A 208 9.87 3.79 -12.01
CA VAL A 208 9.43 4.51 -10.81
C VAL A 208 8.71 3.54 -9.87
N GLY A 209 8.90 3.70 -8.56
CA GLY A 209 8.32 2.86 -7.52
C GLY A 209 7.95 3.65 -6.28
N GLN A 210 7.54 2.96 -5.23
CA GLN A 210 7.25 3.53 -3.91
C GLN A 210 7.67 2.57 -2.80
N ASP A 211 7.72 3.09 -1.59
CA ASP A 211 7.99 2.59 -0.25
C ASP A 211 9.37 3.01 0.28
N GLY A 212 10.34 3.29 -0.57
CA GLY A 212 11.67 3.74 -0.15
C GLY A 212 12.53 2.62 0.42
N ASP A 213 12.41 1.41 -0.12
CA ASP A 213 13.16 0.24 0.32
C ASP A 213 14.66 0.41 0.11
N LEU A 214 15.46 -0.21 0.97
CA LEU A 214 16.91 -0.15 0.86
C LEU A 214 17.41 -0.64 -0.51
N ALA A 215 16.83 -1.71 -1.03
CA ALA A 215 17.15 -2.24 -2.35
C ALA A 215 16.80 -1.25 -3.47
N ALA A 216 15.69 -0.52 -3.36
CA ALA A 216 15.32 0.54 -4.29
C ALA A 216 16.33 1.70 -4.24
N CYS A 217 16.74 2.12 -3.03
CA CYS A 217 17.77 3.15 -2.86
C CYS A 217 19.11 2.73 -3.51
N GLN A 218 19.49 1.46 -3.41
CA GLN A 218 20.67 0.92 -4.09
C GLN A 218 20.53 0.97 -5.62
N ARG A 219 19.38 0.53 -6.15
CA ARG A 219 19.09 0.57 -7.59
C ARG A 219 19.06 1.99 -8.16
N ILE A 220 18.61 2.98 -7.36
CA ILE A 220 18.67 4.40 -7.76
C ILE A 220 20.13 4.85 -7.88
N VAL A 221 21.00 4.49 -6.94
CA VAL A 221 22.44 4.81 -7.01
C VAL A 221 23.11 4.10 -8.20
N GLU A 222 22.69 2.88 -8.52
CA GLU A 222 23.16 2.11 -9.67
C GLU A 222 22.62 2.63 -11.02
N GLY A 223 21.54 3.44 -10.98
CA GLY A 223 20.90 3.99 -12.18
C GLY A 223 19.93 3.03 -12.86
N THR A 224 19.50 1.94 -12.20
CA THR A 224 18.54 0.98 -12.75
C THR A 224 17.10 1.25 -12.33
N GLN A 225 16.88 2.02 -11.26
CA GLN A 225 15.60 2.61 -10.86
C GLN A 225 15.76 4.13 -10.83
N TYR A 226 14.77 4.87 -11.33
CA TYR A 226 14.84 6.33 -11.38
C TYR A 226 14.48 6.99 -10.06
N MET A 227 13.39 6.53 -9.43
CA MET A 227 12.94 7.02 -8.12
C MET A 227 12.14 5.97 -7.36
N THR A 228 11.99 6.23 -6.07
CA THR A 228 10.99 5.63 -5.21
C THR A 228 10.32 6.70 -4.37
N ALA A 229 8.98 6.71 -4.29
CA ALA A 229 8.26 7.60 -3.40
C ALA A 229 8.46 7.12 -1.95
N PHE A 230 9.17 7.90 -1.15
CA PHE A 230 9.46 7.55 0.24
C PHE A 230 8.21 7.69 1.11
N LYS A 231 7.88 6.65 1.84
CA LYS A 231 6.83 6.63 2.85
C LYS A 231 7.45 6.46 4.24
N SER A 232 7.20 7.40 5.15
CA SER A 232 7.68 7.30 6.54
C SER A 232 6.87 6.28 7.34
N ILE A 233 7.15 4.99 7.09
CA ILE A 233 6.48 3.84 7.73
C ILE A 233 6.55 3.96 9.26
N GLU A 234 7.71 4.36 9.80
CA GLU A 234 7.88 4.50 11.24
C GLU A 234 6.99 5.57 11.85
N ASP A 235 6.78 6.69 11.16
CA ASP A 235 5.90 7.75 11.66
C ASP A 235 4.43 7.32 11.60
N LEU A 236 4.02 6.64 10.53
CA LEU A 236 2.69 6.09 10.41
C LEU A 236 2.41 5.10 11.55
N ALA A 237 3.32 4.13 11.78
CA ALA A 237 3.17 3.13 12.82
C ALA A 237 3.15 3.73 14.23
N ARG A 238 4.02 4.72 14.52
CA ARG A 238 4.02 5.44 15.81
C ARG A 238 2.72 6.19 16.04
N GLN A 239 2.22 6.89 15.02
CA GLN A 239 0.98 7.64 15.14
C GLN A 239 -0.23 6.71 15.32
N ALA A 240 -0.30 5.63 14.55
CA ALA A 240 -1.35 4.63 14.71
C ALA A 240 -1.37 4.02 16.12
N ALA A 241 -0.19 3.68 16.67
CA ALA A 241 -0.07 3.16 18.02
C ALA A 241 -0.56 4.18 19.08
N ARG A 242 -0.18 5.46 18.94
CA ARG A 242 -0.63 6.53 19.83
C ARG A 242 -2.15 6.72 19.78
N TYR A 243 -2.72 6.72 18.57
CA TYR A 243 -4.16 6.85 18.41
C TYR A 243 -4.91 5.63 18.95
N ALA A 244 -4.39 4.41 18.72
CA ALA A 244 -5.00 3.21 19.26
C ALA A 244 -5.04 3.23 20.79
N VAL A 245 -3.92 3.57 21.46
CA VAL A 245 -3.88 3.68 22.91
C VAL A 245 -4.80 4.78 23.44
N LYS A 246 -4.75 5.96 22.84
CA LYS A 246 -5.63 7.08 23.22
C LYS A 246 -7.12 6.72 23.04
N MET A 247 -7.44 6.03 21.95
CA MET A 247 -8.81 5.57 21.67
C MET A 247 -9.27 4.52 22.70
N ALA A 248 -8.39 3.62 23.13
CA ALA A 248 -8.69 2.67 24.19
C ALA A 248 -8.95 3.37 25.54
N GLU A 249 -8.17 4.39 25.90
CA GLU A 249 -8.31 5.14 27.14
C GLU A 249 -9.53 6.07 27.15
N GLU A 250 -9.77 6.78 26.05
CA GLU A 250 -10.83 7.83 25.97
C GLU A 250 -12.17 7.31 25.40
N GLY A 251 -12.18 6.14 24.76
CA GLY A 251 -13.35 5.54 24.10
C GLY A 251 -13.83 6.30 22.87
N LYS A 252 -13.02 7.18 22.29
CA LYS A 252 -13.38 8.00 21.15
C LYS A 252 -12.15 8.32 20.27
N VAL A 253 -12.45 8.72 19.03
CA VAL A 253 -11.44 9.25 18.10
C VAL A 253 -10.87 10.56 18.61
N SER A 254 -9.58 10.78 18.42
CA SER A 254 -8.91 12.03 18.81
C SER A 254 -9.43 13.23 18.02
N SER A 255 -9.53 14.38 18.69
CA SER A 255 -9.88 15.67 18.04
C SER A 255 -8.82 16.18 17.06
N ASP A 256 -7.63 15.54 17.04
CA ASP A 256 -6.54 15.89 16.11
C ASP A 256 -6.77 15.31 14.71
N VAL A 257 -7.75 14.40 14.56
CA VAL A 257 -8.18 13.86 13.26
C VAL A 257 -9.08 14.90 12.61
N THR A 258 -8.65 15.43 11.48
CA THR A 258 -9.30 16.61 10.83
C THR A 258 -9.96 16.29 9.51
N ASP A 259 -9.58 15.20 8.86
CA ASP A 259 -10.09 14.81 7.56
C ASP A 259 -11.09 13.65 7.67
N THR A 260 -11.95 13.55 6.68
CA THR A 260 -12.92 12.47 6.55
C THR A 260 -12.77 11.81 5.18
N VAL A 261 -12.85 10.49 5.16
CA VAL A 261 -12.82 9.69 3.93
C VAL A 261 -14.10 8.87 3.86
N ASN A 262 -14.71 8.82 2.70
CA ASN A 262 -15.85 7.94 2.45
C ASN A 262 -15.31 6.54 2.13
N ASP A 263 -15.66 5.56 2.94
CA ASP A 263 -15.28 4.15 2.76
C ASP A 263 -16.32 3.35 1.96
N GLY A 264 -17.36 4.01 1.45
CA GLY A 264 -18.49 3.38 0.76
C GLY A 264 -19.71 3.13 1.65
N SER A 265 -19.60 3.28 2.99
CA SER A 265 -20.69 3.02 3.93
C SER A 265 -21.85 4.05 3.83
N TYR A 266 -21.60 5.18 3.18
CA TYR A 266 -22.56 6.29 3.02
C TYR A 266 -22.65 6.71 1.56
N ASP A 267 -23.91 6.98 1.12
CA ASP A 267 -24.22 7.56 -0.20
C ASP A 267 -23.79 9.03 -0.33
#